data_f7ac0d80bd431181400d085d2a660400
#
_entry.id   f7ac0d80bd431181400d085d2a660400
#
_cell.length_a   1.000
_cell.length_b   1.000
_cell.length_c   1.000
_cell.angle_alpha   90.00
_cell.angle_beta   90.00
_cell.angle_gamma   90.00
#
_symmetry.space_group_name_H-M   'P 1'
#
loop_
_entity.id
_entity.type
_entity.pdbx_description
1 polymer ?
#
loop_
_entity_poly.entity_id
_entity_poly.type
_entity_poly.pdbx_seq_one_letter_code
_entity_poly.pdbx_strand_id
1 'polypeptide(L)'
;SSAGKTPVPGGATYVATKHAVVGLTESVRMENADVGIDFSIVMPGVVNTDLAGGLKPARGVKNSEPHEVADQIVQALRFPKVDVFVPPSIGPINKVTALLPRRAAEGIGKAMKVDKVLWDADAQKRAQYEDRAAHSDPKLDEPAALPPAPDPLETSAAAEQVAAAAEPDTA
;
A
#
# COMPACT_ATOMS: atom_id res chain seq x y z
N SER A 1 0.20 -2.72 0.44
CA SER A 1 -0.18 -4.03 0.99
C SER A 1 -0.48 -3.96 2.48
N SER A 2 -1.51 -4.70 2.94
CA SER A 2 -1.80 -4.87 4.38
C SER A 2 -0.62 -5.51 5.15
N ALA A 3 0.27 -6.22 4.45
CA ALA A 3 1.53 -6.71 4.99
C ALA A 3 2.50 -5.61 5.47
N GLY A 4 2.22 -4.35 5.15
CA GLY A 4 2.95 -3.20 5.70
C GLY A 4 2.61 -2.88 7.16
N LYS A 5 1.51 -3.44 7.68
CA LYS A 5 1.09 -3.26 9.08
C LYS A 5 0.79 -4.59 9.80
N THR A 6 0.84 -5.72 9.06
CA THR A 6 0.53 -7.04 9.61
C THR A 6 1.62 -8.04 9.23
N PRO A 7 2.21 -8.77 10.18
CA PRO A 7 3.16 -9.82 9.85
C PRO A 7 2.47 -10.98 9.13
N VAL A 8 3.15 -11.51 8.09
CA VAL A 8 2.68 -12.67 7.32
C VAL A 8 3.78 -13.74 7.35
N PRO A 9 3.57 -14.85 8.08
CA PRO A 9 4.51 -15.96 8.12
C PRO A 9 4.81 -16.51 6.73
N GLY A 10 6.07 -16.83 6.45
CA GLY A 10 6.55 -17.24 5.13
C GLY A 10 6.94 -16.08 4.20
N GLY A 11 6.59 -14.84 4.55
CA GLY A 11 6.87 -13.65 3.74
C GLY A 11 7.75 -12.61 4.43
N ALA A 12 8.70 -12.99 5.29
CA ALA A 12 9.45 -12.07 6.14
C ALA A 12 10.12 -10.92 5.36
N THR A 13 10.82 -11.21 4.28
CA THR A 13 11.47 -10.19 3.44
C THR A 13 10.44 -9.25 2.80
N TYR A 14 9.36 -9.82 2.25
CA TYR A 14 8.27 -9.03 1.68
C TYR A 14 7.63 -8.11 2.74
N VAL A 15 7.32 -8.65 3.91
CA VAL A 15 6.78 -7.90 5.05
C VAL A 15 7.69 -6.75 5.43
N ALA A 16 9.01 -7.00 5.53
CA ALA A 16 9.99 -5.97 5.85
C ALA A 16 9.97 -4.82 4.82
N THR A 17 9.93 -5.13 3.52
CA THR A 17 9.85 -4.10 2.47
C THR A 17 8.56 -3.28 2.56
N LYS A 18 7.41 -3.92 2.86
CA LYS A 18 6.13 -3.21 2.96
C LYS A 18 6.01 -2.37 4.24
N HIS A 19 6.60 -2.81 5.36
CA HIS A 19 6.73 -1.98 6.56
C HIS A 19 7.63 -0.78 6.32
N ALA A 20 8.72 -0.94 5.57
CA ALA A 20 9.59 0.17 5.20
C ALA A 20 8.85 1.25 4.39
N VAL A 21 8.03 0.86 3.41
CA VAL A 21 7.22 1.79 2.61
C VAL A 21 6.22 2.54 3.49
N VAL A 22 5.56 1.86 4.43
CA VAL A 22 4.62 2.49 5.37
C VAL A 22 5.36 3.50 6.25
N GLY A 23 6.45 3.09 6.90
CA GLY A 23 7.23 3.98 7.77
C GLY A 23 7.80 5.18 7.02
N LEU A 24 8.32 4.99 5.80
CA LEU A 24 8.78 6.07 4.95
C LEU A 24 7.64 7.07 4.66
N THR A 25 6.48 6.57 4.22
CA THR A 25 5.35 7.44 3.87
C THR A 25 4.83 8.21 5.09
N GLU A 26 4.75 7.55 6.26
CA GLU A 26 4.33 8.21 7.51
C GLU A 26 5.32 9.31 7.92
N SER A 27 6.63 9.07 7.79
CA SER A 27 7.68 10.05 8.10
C SER A 27 7.61 11.26 7.17
N VAL A 28 7.59 11.02 5.85
CA VAL A 28 7.51 12.10 4.84
C VAL A 28 6.22 12.90 5.01
N ARG A 29 5.10 12.25 5.33
CA ARG A 29 3.84 12.96 5.63
C ARG A 29 3.98 13.90 6.84
N MET A 30 4.67 13.48 7.89
CA MET A 30 4.89 14.32 9.06
C MET A 30 5.86 15.49 8.77
N GLU A 31 6.90 15.24 7.98
CA GLU A 31 7.86 16.25 7.53
C GLU A 31 7.21 17.33 6.66
N ASN A 32 6.13 17.00 5.98
CA ASN A 32 5.42 17.88 5.04
C ASN A 32 4.00 18.23 5.50
N ALA A 33 3.76 18.30 6.81
CA ALA A 33 2.43 18.55 7.36
C ALA A 33 1.86 19.93 6.98
N ASP A 34 2.73 20.90 6.78
CA ASP A 34 2.37 22.30 6.58
C ASP A 34 2.38 22.73 5.09
N VAL A 35 2.67 21.82 4.16
CA VAL A 35 2.79 22.16 2.73
C VAL A 35 1.52 21.85 1.89
N GLY A 36 0.43 21.45 2.53
CA GLY A 36 -0.85 21.21 1.85
C GLY A 36 -0.87 19.98 0.94
N ILE A 37 0.03 19.00 1.17
CA ILE A 37 0.08 17.74 0.43
C ILE A 37 -0.55 16.63 1.25
N ASP A 38 -1.55 15.94 0.68
CA ASP A 38 -2.16 14.77 1.29
C ASP A 38 -1.44 13.49 0.90
N PHE A 39 -1.18 12.65 1.90
CA PHE A 39 -0.55 11.35 1.73
C PHE A 39 -1.53 10.22 2.05
N SER A 40 -1.63 9.24 1.16
CA SER A 40 -2.47 8.06 1.34
C SER A 40 -1.65 6.78 1.13
N ILE A 41 -1.81 5.82 2.03
CA ILE A 41 -1.18 4.50 1.94
C ILE A 41 -2.27 3.49 1.58
N VAL A 42 -2.24 3.01 0.34
CA VAL A 42 -3.17 1.97 -0.12
C VAL A 42 -2.65 0.60 0.27
N MET A 43 -3.42 -0.12 1.06
CA MET A 43 -3.04 -1.40 1.67
C MET A 43 -4.00 -2.53 1.28
N PRO A 44 -3.88 -3.07 0.05
CA PRO A 44 -4.63 -4.24 -0.34
C PRO A 44 -4.25 -5.47 0.48
N GLY A 45 -5.23 -6.35 0.70
CA GLY A 45 -4.99 -7.74 1.06
C GLY A 45 -4.55 -8.56 -0.17
N VAL A 46 -5.05 -9.78 -0.31
CA VAL A 46 -4.83 -10.58 -1.52
C VAL A 46 -5.72 -10.05 -2.63
N VAL A 47 -5.11 -9.66 -3.76
CA VAL A 47 -5.82 -9.18 -4.96
C VAL A 47 -5.76 -10.27 -6.03
N ASN A 48 -6.88 -10.55 -6.69
CA ASN A 48 -6.98 -11.56 -7.74
C ASN A 48 -6.22 -11.12 -9.01
N THR A 49 -4.94 -11.41 -9.01
CA THR A 49 -4.00 -11.13 -10.11
C THR A 49 -3.12 -12.37 -10.31
N ASP A 50 -2.39 -12.41 -11.41
CA ASP A 50 -1.41 -13.49 -11.67
C ASP A 50 -0.37 -13.62 -10.55
N LEU A 51 0.05 -12.48 -9.96
CA LEU A 51 0.97 -12.47 -8.82
C LEU A 51 0.42 -13.24 -7.61
N ALA A 52 -0.89 -13.19 -7.39
CA ALA A 52 -1.57 -13.88 -6.30
C ALA A 52 -1.99 -15.31 -6.66
N GLY A 53 -1.58 -15.81 -7.84
CA GLY A 53 -1.88 -17.15 -8.29
C GLY A 53 -1.48 -18.19 -7.24
N GLY A 54 -2.44 -19.03 -6.84
CA GLY A 54 -2.23 -20.07 -5.84
C GLY A 54 -2.32 -19.62 -4.38
N LEU A 55 -2.39 -18.31 -4.07
CA LEU A 55 -2.58 -17.83 -2.71
C LEU A 55 -4.04 -18.01 -2.26
N LYS A 56 -4.21 -18.39 -0.99
CA LYS A 56 -5.53 -18.48 -0.37
C LYS A 56 -5.78 -17.24 0.50
N PRO A 57 -7.01 -16.69 0.52
CA PRO A 57 -7.32 -15.59 1.42
C PRO A 57 -7.25 -16.03 2.89
N ALA A 58 -6.94 -15.10 3.77
CA ALA A 58 -7.13 -15.30 5.20
C ALA A 58 -8.61 -15.54 5.50
N ARG A 59 -8.90 -16.38 6.50
CA ARG A 59 -10.28 -16.71 6.88
C ARG A 59 -11.05 -15.44 7.28
N GLY A 60 -12.20 -15.22 6.67
CA GLY A 60 -13.05 -14.05 6.93
C GLY A 60 -12.65 -12.79 6.15
N VAL A 61 -11.63 -12.87 5.30
CA VAL A 61 -11.24 -11.78 4.39
C VAL A 61 -11.43 -12.26 2.96
N LYS A 62 -12.23 -11.55 2.18
CA LYS A 62 -12.41 -11.82 0.75
C LYS A 62 -11.20 -11.27 -0.02
N ASN A 63 -10.75 -11.99 -1.06
CA ASN A 63 -9.85 -11.40 -2.05
C ASN A 63 -10.52 -10.21 -2.72
N SER A 64 -9.73 -9.21 -3.06
CA SER A 64 -10.20 -8.06 -3.83
C SER A 64 -9.93 -8.25 -5.31
N GLU A 65 -10.76 -7.63 -6.13
CA GLU A 65 -10.49 -7.50 -7.56
C GLU A 65 -9.65 -6.25 -7.85
N PRO A 66 -8.86 -6.23 -8.94
CA PRO A 66 -8.03 -5.07 -9.28
C PRO A 66 -8.81 -3.75 -9.36
N HIS A 67 -10.04 -3.78 -9.90
CA HIS A 67 -10.89 -2.58 -9.99
C HIS A 67 -11.31 -2.05 -8.61
N GLU A 68 -11.53 -2.93 -7.60
CA GLU A 68 -11.85 -2.49 -6.24
C GLU A 68 -10.69 -1.69 -5.62
N VAL A 69 -9.45 -2.05 -5.96
CA VAL A 69 -8.26 -1.29 -5.53
C VAL A 69 -8.21 0.06 -6.25
N ALA A 70 -8.45 0.08 -7.56
CA ALA A 70 -8.50 1.31 -8.35
C ALA A 70 -9.56 2.28 -7.83
N ASP A 71 -10.75 1.78 -7.52
CA ASP A 71 -11.85 2.58 -6.98
C ASP A 71 -11.46 3.23 -5.62
N GLN A 72 -10.76 2.49 -4.75
CA GLN A 72 -10.29 3.03 -3.48
C GLN A 72 -9.19 4.08 -3.66
N ILE A 73 -8.34 3.95 -4.68
CA ILE A 73 -7.35 4.98 -5.04
C ILE A 73 -8.07 6.25 -5.50
N VAL A 74 -9.04 6.14 -6.41
CA VAL A 74 -9.82 7.29 -6.88
C VAL A 74 -10.59 7.95 -5.73
N GLN A 75 -11.15 7.18 -4.81
CA GLN A 75 -11.79 7.72 -3.62
C GLN A 75 -10.81 8.45 -2.69
N ALA A 76 -9.60 7.91 -2.50
CA ALA A 76 -8.58 8.56 -1.68
C ALA A 76 -8.10 9.88 -2.28
N LEU A 77 -8.06 10.00 -3.61
CA LEU A 77 -7.76 11.26 -4.30
C LEU A 77 -8.86 12.33 -4.09
N ARG A 78 -10.12 11.91 -3.98
CA ARG A 78 -11.26 12.82 -3.74
C ARG A 78 -11.45 13.16 -2.26
N PHE A 79 -11.20 12.18 -1.41
CA PHE A 79 -11.39 12.26 0.04
C PHE A 79 -10.17 11.67 0.74
N PRO A 80 -9.10 12.46 0.94
CA PRO A 80 -7.83 11.98 1.47
C PRO A 80 -7.96 11.25 2.81
N LYS A 81 -7.36 10.08 2.88
CA LYS A 81 -7.25 9.26 4.10
C LYS A 81 -5.85 8.69 4.15
N VAL A 82 -5.22 8.72 5.31
CA VAL A 82 -3.86 8.17 5.46
C VAL A 82 -3.85 6.67 5.20
N ASP A 83 -4.73 5.93 5.85
CA ASP A 83 -4.81 4.47 5.73
C ASP A 83 -6.01 4.05 4.87
N VAL A 84 -5.75 3.43 3.72
CA VAL A 84 -6.76 2.92 2.79
C VAL A 84 -6.62 1.40 2.66
N PHE A 85 -7.42 0.65 3.40
CA PHE A 85 -7.44 -0.82 3.32
C PHE A 85 -8.40 -1.32 2.25
N VAL A 86 -7.99 -2.37 1.51
CA VAL A 86 -8.81 -3.01 0.48
C VAL A 86 -8.80 -4.54 0.69
N PRO A 87 -9.92 -5.19 1.03
CA PRO A 87 -11.22 -4.59 1.31
C PRO A 87 -11.21 -3.76 2.62
N PRO A 88 -12.17 -2.83 2.80
CA PRO A 88 -12.22 -1.98 3.99
C PRO A 88 -12.32 -2.74 5.33
N SER A 89 -12.81 -3.97 5.31
CA SER A 89 -12.92 -4.85 6.50
C SER A 89 -11.58 -5.15 7.18
N ILE A 90 -10.46 -5.04 6.48
CA ILE A 90 -9.12 -5.24 7.03
C ILE A 90 -8.76 -4.14 8.04
N GLY A 91 -9.22 -2.91 7.80
CA GLY A 91 -8.88 -1.76 8.64
C GLY A 91 -9.27 -1.93 10.11
N PRO A 92 -10.53 -2.22 10.45
CA PRO A 92 -10.95 -2.49 11.83
C PRO A 92 -10.19 -3.65 12.48
N ILE A 93 -9.95 -4.74 11.74
CA ILE A 93 -9.18 -5.89 12.24
C ILE A 93 -7.76 -5.44 12.60
N ASN A 94 -7.10 -4.69 11.73
CA ASN A 94 -5.76 -4.18 11.97
C ASN A 94 -5.70 -3.25 13.19
N LYS A 95 -6.67 -2.33 13.34
CA LYS A 95 -6.76 -1.44 14.49
C LYS A 95 -6.95 -2.21 15.80
N VAL A 96 -7.84 -3.20 15.82
CA VAL A 96 -8.07 -4.02 17.00
C VAL A 96 -6.82 -4.83 17.38
N THR A 97 -6.19 -5.48 16.40
CA THR A 97 -4.98 -6.28 16.65
C THR A 97 -3.80 -5.44 17.11
N ALA A 98 -3.68 -4.20 16.65
CA ALA A 98 -2.63 -3.26 17.07
C ALA A 98 -2.76 -2.83 18.55
N LEU A 99 -3.97 -2.85 19.10
CA LEU A 99 -4.23 -2.50 20.51
C LEU A 99 -4.07 -3.69 21.46
N LEU A 100 -4.01 -4.91 20.95
CA LEU A 100 -3.95 -6.11 21.76
C LEU A 100 -2.50 -6.46 22.16
N PRO A 101 -2.31 -7.12 23.31
CA PRO A 101 -1.04 -7.75 23.62
C PRO A 101 -0.62 -8.71 22.50
N ARG A 102 0.67 -8.77 22.20
CA ARG A 102 1.23 -9.54 21.08
C ARG A 102 0.69 -10.96 20.96
N ARG A 103 0.62 -11.70 22.07
CA ARG A 103 0.10 -13.08 22.09
C ARG A 103 -1.37 -13.18 21.67
N ALA A 104 -2.18 -12.19 22.03
CA ALA A 104 -3.59 -12.16 21.66
C ALA A 104 -3.74 -11.83 20.16
N ALA A 105 -2.98 -10.86 19.64
CA ALA A 105 -2.94 -10.53 18.22
C ALA A 105 -2.48 -11.74 17.37
N GLU A 106 -1.44 -12.46 17.81
CA GLU A 106 -0.97 -13.70 17.18
C GLU A 106 -2.05 -14.80 17.19
N GLY A 107 -2.81 -14.91 18.29
CA GLY A 107 -3.95 -15.83 18.40
C GLY A 107 -5.04 -15.55 17.36
N ILE A 108 -5.38 -14.27 17.15
CA ILE A 108 -6.31 -13.84 16.11
C ILE A 108 -5.76 -14.19 14.73
N GLY A 109 -4.50 -13.87 14.44
CA GLY A 109 -3.84 -14.20 13.19
C GLY A 109 -3.88 -15.69 12.86
N LYS A 110 -3.64 -16.56 13.86
CA LYS A 110 -3.77 -18.02 13.72
C LYS A 110 -5.21 -18.45 13.47
N ALA A 111 -6.18 -17.87 14.19
CA ALA A 111 -7.60 -18.18 13.99
C ALA A 111 -8.09 -17.79 12.59
N MET A 112 -7.54 -16.69 12.05
CA MET A 112 -7.79 -16.23 10.68
C MET A 112 -6.94 -16.98 9.64
N LYS A 113 -6.07 -17.88 10.03
CA LYS A 113 -5.16 -18.63 9.14
C LYS A 113 -4.27 -17.73 8.29
N VAL A 114 -3.82 -16.61 8.84
CA VAL A 114 -2.89 -15.70 8.15
C VAL A 114 -1.55 -16.39 7.86
N ASP A 115 -1.13 -17.30 8.75
CA ASP A 115 0.05 -18.15 8.60
C ASP A 115 -0.03 -19.10 7.40
N LYS A 116 -1.24 -19.42 6.94
CA LYS A 116 -1.46 -20.35 5.82
C LYS A 116 -1.58 -19.68 4.45
N VAL A 117 -1.66 -18.37 4.40
CA VAL A 117 -1.82 -17.61 3.13
C VAL A 117 -0.69 -17.91 2.15
N LEU A 118 0.56 -17.93 2.65
CA LEU A 118 1.74 -18.23 1.83
C LEU A 118 2.15 -19.72 1.91
N TRP A 119 2.01 -20.36 3.05
CA TRP A 119 2.48 -21.74 3.24
C TRP A 119 1.61 -22.79 2.56
N ASP A 120 0.30 -22.55 2.47
CA ASP A 120 -0.64 -23.42 1.75
C ASP A 120 -0.86 -22.97 0.30
N ALA A 121 0.07 -22.18 -0.28
CA ALA A 121 -0.02 -21.76 -1.66
C ALA A 121 0.13 -22.96 -2.62
N ASP A 122 -0.66 -22.94 -3.71
CA ASP A 122 -0.59 -23.94 -4.76
C ASP A 122 0.76 -23.82 -5.51
N ALA A 123 1.63 -24.80 -5.29
CA ALA A 123 2.99 -24.81 -5.86
C ALA A 123 3.00 -24.80 -7.40
N GLN A 124 2.02 -25.44 -8.06
CA GLN A 124 1.97 -25.49 -9.53
C GLN A 124 1.61 -24.12 -10.12
N LYS A 125 0.59 -23.46 -9.55
CA LYS A 125 0.20 -22.11 -9.98
C LYS A 125 1.29 -21.10 -9.70
N ARG A 126 1.99 -21.28 -8.60
CA ARG A 126 3.12 -20.43 -8.22
C ARG A 126 4.31 -20.59 -9.18
N ALA A 127 4.67 -21.84 -9.52
CA ALA A 127 5.75 -22.13 -10.46
C ALA A 127 5.49 -21.52 -11.85
N GLN A 128 4.26 -21.54 -12.35
CA GLN A 128 3.90 -20.92 -13.61
C GLN A 128 4.09 -19.39 -13.60
N TYR A 129 3.78 -18.75 -12.48
CA TYR A 129 4.04 -17.31 -12.33
C TYR A 129 5.53 -17.02 -12.23
N GLU A 130 6.28 -17.78 -11.42
CA GLU A 130 7.71 -17.60 -11.21
C GLU A 130 8.52 -17.84 -12.49
N ASP A 131 8.14 -18.82 -13.29
CA ASP A 131 8.74 -19.08 -14.60
C ASP A 131 8.53 -17.89 -15.55
N ARG A 132 7.30 -17.37 -15.64
CA ARG A 132 7.01 -16.18 -16.46
C ARG A 132 7.76 -14.94 -15.94
N ALA A 133 7.83 -14.76 -14.63
CA ALA A 133 8.53 -13.63 -14.02
C ALA A 133 10.06 -13.71 -14.25
N ALA A 134 10.64 -14.91 -14.19
CA ALA A 134 12.07 -15.12 -14.43
C ALA A 134 12.46 -14.90 -15.90
N HIS A 135 11.53 -15.16 -16.84
CA HIS A 135 11.76 -14.97 -18.28
C HIS A 135 11.16 -13.66 -18.81
N SER A 136 10.50 -12.87 -17.96
CA SER A 136 10.13 -11.50 -18.32
C SER A 136 11.42 -10.68 -18.36
N ASP A 137 11.89 -10.39 -19.56
CA ASP A 137 12.92 -9.39 -19.77
C ASP A 137 12.38 -8.07 -19.19
N PRO A 138 12.98 -7.50 -18.14
CA PRO A 138 12.63 -6.17 -17.76
C PRO A 138 13.03 -5.30 -18.95
N LYS A 139 12.08 -5.02 -19.83
CA LYS A 139 12.21 -3.88 -20.75
C LYS A 139 12.30 -2.66 -19.86
N LEU A 140 13.49 -2.42 -19.34
CA LEU A 140 13.92 -1.12 -18.93
C LEU A 140 13.98 -0.36 -20.28
N ASP A 141 12.81 0.07 -20.74
CA ASP A 141 12.76 1.18 -21.67
C ASP A 141 13.71 2.19 -21.05
N GLU A 142 14.72 2.57 -21.83
CA GLU A 142 15.74 3.55 -21.43
C GLU A 142 15.00 4.63 -20.63
N PRO A 143 15.33 4.86 -19.35
CA PRO A 143 14.49 5.68 -18.49
C PRO A 143 14.30 6.99 -19.24
N ALA A 144 13.07 7.29 -19.61
CA ALA A 144 12.75 8.57 -20.24
C ALA A 144 13.45 9.61 -19.39
N ALA A 145 14.44 10.29 -19.95
CA ALA A 145 15.30 11.20 -19.21
C ALA A 145 14.37 12.05 -18.35
N LEU A 146 14.46 11.88 -17.03
CA LEU A 146 13.64 12.65 -16.12
C LEU A 146 13.80 14.10 -16.55
N PRO A 147 12.73 14.85 -16.78
CA PRO A 147 12.86 16.27 -17.04
C PRO A 147 13.78 16.85 -15.96
N PRO A 148 14.68 17.76 -16.32
CA PRO A 148 15.56 18.38 -15.34
C PRO A 148 14.70 18.86 -14.18
N ALA A 149 15.18 18.62 -12.96
CA ALA A 149 14.46 19.10 -11.76
C ALA A 149 14.13 20.58 -11.96
N PRO A 150 12.88 21.01 -11.72
CA PRO A 150 12.53 22.42 -11.88
C PRO A 150 13.48 23.26 -11.02
N ASP A 151 13.88 24.41 -11.55
CA ASP A 151 14.75 25.33 -10.84
C ASP A 151 14.11 25.63 -9.45
N PRO A 152 14.86 25.52 -8.36
CA PRO A 152 14.35 25.84 -7.02
C PRO A 152 13.70 27.23 -6.93
N LEU A 153 14.16 28.18 -7.77
CA LEU A 153 13.58 29.51 -7.84
C LEU A 153 12.22 29.56 -8.55
N GLU A 154 11.99 28.70 -9.57
CA GLU A 154 10.68 28.58 -10.23
C GLU A 154 9.66 27.88 -9.34
N THR A 155 10.11 26.88 -8.54
CA THR A 155 9.25 26.18 -7.59
C THR A 155 8.81 27.11 -6.46
N SER A 156 9.70 28.01 -6.00
CA SER A 156 9.37 29.02 -4.98
C SER A 156 8.38 30.06 -5.50
N ALA A 157 8.56 30.55 -6.72
CA ALA A 157 7.63 31.52 -7.35
C ALA A 157 6.24 30.92 -7.61
N ALA A 158 6.17 29.66 -8.02
CA ALA A 158 4.91 28.96 -8.20
C ALA A 158 4.18 28.72 -6.85
N ALA A 159 4.91 28.39 -5.79
CA ALA A 159 4.37 28.24 -4.45
C ALA A 159 3.82 29.57 -3.89
N GLU A 160 4.52 30.69 -4.11
CA GLU A 160 4.03 32.03 -3.74
C GLU A 160 2.76 32.42 -4.50
N GLN A 161 2.66 32.10 -5.79
CA GLN A 161 1.45 32.38 -6.59
C GLN A 161 0.26 31.56 -6.12
N VAL A 162 0.46 30.30 -5.73
CA VAL A 162 -0.60 29.45 -5.19
C VAL A 162 -1.05 29.94 -3.81
N ALA A 163 -0.11 30.37 -2.97
CA ALA A 163 -0.40 30.94 -1.67
C ALA A 163 -1.18 32.28 -1.78
N ALA A 164 -0.79 33.15 -2.72
CA ALA A 164 -1.48 34.43 -2.96
C ALA A 164 -2.90 34.23 -3.54
N ALA A 165 -3.13 33.15 -4.29
CA ALA A 165 -4.47 32.83 -4.83
C ALA A 165 -5.40 32.14 -3.80
N ALA A 166 -4.87 31.72 -2.64
CA ALA A 166 -5.63 31.06 -1.58
C ALA A 166 -6.10 32.02 -0.47
N GLU A 167 -5.76 33.30 -0.50
CA GLU A 167 -6.30 34.26 0.44
C GLU A 167 -7.79 34.52 0.17
N PRO A 168 -8.70 34.25 1.12
CA PRO A 168 -10.12 34.54 0.94
C PRO A 168 -10.32 36.04 0.90
N ASP A 169 -11.05 36.50 -0.10
CA ASP A 169 -11.51 37.88 -0.28
C ASP A 169 -12.34 38.28 0.96
N THR A 170 -11.71 38.91 1.93
CA THR A 170 -12.39 39.48 3.12
C THR A 170 -12.83 40.89 2.80
N ALA A 171 -14.01 40.98 2.22
CA ALA A 171 -14.79 42.23 2.18
C ALA A 171 -16.10 42.07 2.94
#